data_29772f9fc6bbb049d9976523f86715be
#
_entry.id   29772f9fc6bbb049d9976523f86715be
#
_cell.length_a   1.000
_cell.length_b   1.000
_cell.length_c   1.000
_cell.angle_alpha   90.00
_cell.angle_beta   90.00
_cell.angle_gamma   90.00
#
_symmetry.space_group_name_H-M   'P 1'
#
loop_
_entity.id
_entity.type
_entity.pdbx_description
1 polymer ?
#
loop_
_entity_poly.entity_id
_entity_poly.type
_entity_poly.pdbx_seq_one_letter_code
_entity_poly.pdbx_strand_id
1 'polypeptide(L)'
;PLHDGEILALMTGLRSHLGDDKPTLIAGRVDRVTNLHRMLNDQPIDGAIIRLTSGLGMAAPAALPRIGLSARDAGVSETLHILDIPWGATADDAAIAAAAGCGIIRANPFESDEEAPSTQKARAEAVESWLTEFSATLRGRLTDMGVDALEKLNRRHLRALEHDTAAQSGLRLAGYDRPLPQWMGQ
;
A
#
# COMPACT_ATOMS: atom_id res chain seq x y z
N PRO A 1 21.39 7.18 4.50
CA PRO A 1 20.77 5.99 3.98
C PRO A 1 21.77 4.85 4.07
N LEU A 2 21.36 3.70 4.63
CA LEU A 2 22.18 2.49 4.70
C LEU A 2 22.42 1.96 3.29
N HIS A 3 23.61 1.42 3.04
CA HIS A 3 23.93 0.70 1.81
C HIS A 3 23.39 -0.74 1.88
N ASP A 4 23.11 -1.36 0.73
CA ASP A 4 22.52 -2.70 0.64
C ASP A 4 23.28 -3.74 1.49
N GLY A 5 24.61 -3.67 1.55
CA GLY A 5 25.44 -4.55 2.39
C GLY A 5 25.28 -4.34 3.90
N GLU A 6 25.01 -3.11 4.33
CA GLU A 6 24.75 -2.79 5.74
C GLU A 6 23.36 -3.28 6.16
N ILE A 7 22.39 -3.18 5.25
CA ILE A 7 21.05 -3.71 5.46
C ILE A 7 21.10 -5.23 5.58
N LEU A 8 21.83 -5.92 4.71
CA LEU A 8 22.00 -7.38 4.79
C LEU A 8 22.63 -7.80 6.12
N ALA A 9 23.71 -7.13 6.55
CA ALA A 9 24.36 -7.42 7.81
C ALA A 9 23.42 -7.21 9.00
N LEU A 10 22.64 -6.11 8.99
CA LEU A 10 21.65 -5.84 10.01
C LEU A 10 20.55 -6.91 10.04
N MET A 11 20.02 -7.31 8.88
CA MET A 11 18.97 -8.32 8.78
C MET A 11 19.45 -9.70 9.24
N THR A 12 20.67 -10.10 8.84
CA THR A 12 21.29 -11.34 9.32
C THR A 12 21.48 -11.32 10.84
N GLY A 13 21.96 -10.21 11.40
CA GLY A 13 22.09 -10.03 12.84
C GLY A 13 20.76 -10.07 13.58
N LEU A 14 19.72 -9.46 13.04
CA LEU A 14 18.37 -9.48 13.60
C LEU A 14 17.79 -10.92 13.62
N ARG A 15 17.89 -11.65 12.51
CA ARG A 15 17.40 -13.04 12.43
C ARG A 15 18.13 -13.94 13.41
N SER A 16 19.45 -13.83 13.52
CA SER A 16 20.22 -14.61 14.50
C SER A 16 19.82 -14.35 15.97
N HIS A 17 19.27 -13.15 16.23
CA HIS A 17 18.85 -12.72 17.59
C HIS A 17 17.38 -13.05 17.88
N LEU A 18 16.51 -12.91 16.89
CA LEU A 18 15.05 -13.06 17.03
C LEU A 18 14.55 -14.48 16.75
N GLY A 19 15.37 -15.29 16.09
CA GLY A 19 14.98 -16.61 15.57
C GLY A 19 14.33 -16.53 14.20
N ASP A 20 14.42 -17.61 13.43
CA ASP A 20 13.89 -17.69 12.07
C ASP A 20 12.36 -17.73 11.99
N ASP A 21 11.68 -17.92 13.12
CA ASP A 21 10.22 -17.93 13.24
C ASP A 21 9.58 -16.54 13.26
N LYS A 22 10.39 -15.47 13.34
CA LYS A 22 9.90 -14.09 13.35
C LYS A 22 9.96 -13.46 11.95
N PRO A 23 8.81 -12.99 11.41
CA PRO A 23 8.81 -12.33 10.12
C PRO A 23 9.61 -11.02 10.20
N THR A 24 10.45 -10.81 9.21
CA THR A 24 11.26 -9.61 9.08
C THR A 24 10.69 -8.75 7.96
N LEU A 25 10.30 -7.53 8.30
CA LEU A 25 9.68 -6.59 7.36
C LEU A 25 10.57 -5.38 7.14
N ILE A 26 10.64 -4.91 5.90
CA ILE A 26 11.28 -3.64 5.55
C ILE A 26 10.23 -2.56 5.36
N ALA A 27 10.48 -1.35 5.88
CA ALA A 27 9.58 -0.23 5.72
C ALA A 27 10.16 0.80 4.74
N GLY A 28 9.31 1.28 3.82
CA GLY A 28 9.68 2.31 2.88
C GLY A 28 8.49 3.16 2.43
N ARG A 29 8.78 4.24 1.70
CA ARG A 29 7.74 5.12 1.16
C ARG A 29 7.24 4.58 -0.18
N VAL A 30 5.99 4.87 -0.51
CA VAL A 30 5.34 4.43 -1.75
C VAL A 30 6.04 4.94 -3.02
N ASP A 31 6.63 6.15 -2.99
CA ASP A 31 7.40 6.72 -4.11
C ASP A 31 8.75 6.01 -4.36
N ARG A 32 9.18 5.14 -3.46
CA ARG A 32 10.41 4.33 -3.54
C ARG A 32 10.13 2.84 -3.66
N VAL A 33 8.91 2.46 -4.00
CA VAL A 33 8.46 1.07 -4.01
C VAL A 33 9.32 0.16 -4.91
N THR A 34 9.82 0.65 -6.03
CA THR A 34 10.70 -0.13 -6.92
C THR A 34 12.01 -0.51 -6.24
N ASN A 35 12.62 0.40 -5.47
CA ASN A 35 13.82 0.08 -4.71
C ASN A 35 13.52 -0.90 -3.57
N LEU A 36 12.37 -0.72 -2.92
CA LEU A 36 11.91 -1.61 -1.86
C LEU A 36 11.73 -3.05 -2.36
N HIS A 37 11.08 -3.24 -3.51
CA HIS A 37 10.88 -4.55 -4.12
C HIS A 37 12.18 -5.21 -4.59
N ARG A 38 13.13 -4.43 -5.11
CA ARG A 38 14.47 -4.95 -5.43
C ARG A 38 15.15 -5.50 -4.17
N MET A 39 15.07 -4.77 -3.05
CA MET A 39 15.62 -5.23 -1.78
C MET A 39 14.92 -6.50 -1.27
N LEU A 40 13.60 -6.63 -1.44
CA LEU A 40 12.87 -7.86 -1.11
C LEU A 40 13.35 -9.05 -1.93
N ASN A 41 13.66 -8.86 -3.22
CA ASN A 41 14.18 -9.92 -4.07
C ASN A 41 15.60 -10.34 -3.71
N ASP A 42 16.44 -9.37 -3.34
CA ASP A 42 17.87 -9.58 -3.13
C ASP A 42 18.21 -10.02 -1.69
N GLN A 43 17.28 -9.89 -0.76
CA GLN A 43 17.52 -10.10 0.67
C GLN A 43 16.50 -11.06 1.28
N PRO A 44 16.84 -11.77 2.37
CA PRO A 44 15.93 -12.67 3.09
C PRO A 44 14.92 -11.87 3.94
N ILE A 45 14.04 -11.12 3.30
CA ILE A 45 13.01 -10.27 3.91
C ILE A 45 11.64 -10.86 3.58
N ASP A 46 10.76 -10.97 4.58
CA ASP A 46 9.48 -11.66 4.45
C ASP A 46 8.36 -10.76 3.91
N GLY A 47 8.56 -9.43 3.94
CA GLY A 47 7.58 -8.50 3.42
C GLY A 47 7.97 -7.04 3.53
N ALA A 48 7.09 -6.18 3.01
CA ALA A 48 7.25 -4.74 2.99
C ALA A 48 6.11 -4.00 3.68
N ILE A 49 6.45 -2.97 4.47
CA ILE A 49 5.52 -1.95 4.93
C ILE A 49 5.70 -0.73 4.03
N ILE A 50 4.70 -0.45 3.22
CA ILE A 50 4.70 0.65 2.26
C ILE A 50 3.93 1.82 2.87
N ARG A 51 4.65 2.87 3.24
CA ARG A 51 4.07 4.06 3.85
C ARG A 51 3.48 4.98 2.78
N LEU A 52 2.23 5.37 2.97
CA LEU A 52 1.53 6.32 2.11
C LEU A 52 1.97 7.76 2.45
N THR A 53 3.26 8.03 2.28
CA THR A 53 3.84 9.36 2.45
C THR A 53 4.50 9.78 1.16
N SER A 54 4.20 10.99 0.70
CA SER A 54 4.88 11.59 -0.44
C SER A 54 6.20 12.23 0.00
N GLY A 55 7.21 12.07 -0.84
CA GLY A 55 8.48 12.79 -0.72
C GLY A 55 8.65 13.76 -1.90
N LEU A 56 9.90 14.06 -2.23
CA LEU A 56 10.24 14.87 -3.42
C LEU A 56 10.08 14.09 -4.74
N GLY A 57 9.49 12.89 -4.70
CA GLY A 57 9.28 12.03 -5.85
C GLY A 57 7.85 12.05 -6.37
N MET A 58 7.43 10.92 -6.93
CA MET A 58 6.08 10.74 -7.46
C MET A 58 5.02 10.90 -6.35
N ALA A 59 3.93 11.60 -6.66
CA ALA A 59 2.81 11.76 -5.73
C ALA A 59 2.20 10.40 -5.35
N ALA A 60 1.75 10.26 -4.09
CA ALA A 60 1.20 9.01 -3.59
C ALA A 60 0.07 8.40 -4.46
N PRO A 61 -0.91 9.18 -4.97
CA PRO A 61 -1.94 8.65 -5.86
C PRO A 61 -1.41 8.06 -7.17
N ALA A 62 -0.29 8.56 -7.66
CA ALA A 62 0.35 8.04 -8.87
C ALA A 62 1.26 6.83 -8.57
N ALA A 63 1.90 6.81 -7.40
CA ALA A 63 2.82 5.76 -6.99
C ALA A 63 2.09 4.49 -6.52
N LEU A 64 0.99 4.63 -5.79
CA LEU A 64 0.23 3.52 -5.22
C LEU A 64 -0.17 2.44 -6.25
N PRO A 65 -0.75 2.77 -7.41
CA PRO A 65 -1.12 1.76 -8.41
C PRO A 65 0.06 1.03 -9.05
N ARG A 66 1.29 1.47 -8.81
CA ARG A 66 2.51 0.84 -9.33
C ARG A 66 3.05 -0.27 -8.43
N ILE A 67 2.53 -0.42 -7.21
CA ILE A 67 3.02 -1.44 -6.26
C ILE A 67 2.99 -2.83 -6.89
N GLY A 68 1.84 -3.28 -7.37
CA GLY A 68 1.70 -4.61 -7.97
C GLY A 68 2.49 -4.80 -9.27
N LEU A 69 2.69 -3.74 -10.08
CA LEU A 69 3.56 -3.81 -11.24
C LEU A 69 5.01 -4.00 -10.81
N SER A 70 5.49 -3.15 -9.91
CA SER A 70 6.85 -3.21 -9.41
C SER A 70 7.16 -4.53 -8.69
N ALA A 71 6.19 -5.08 -7.93
CA ALA A 71 6.32 -6.37 -7.28
C ALA A 71 6.47 -7.51 -8.30
N ARG A 72 5.68 -7.47 -9.40
CA ARG A 72 5.78 -8.43 -10.49
C ARG A 72 7.12 -8.34 -11.21
N ASP A 73 7.54 -7.13 -11.56
CA ASP A 73 8.78 -6.88 -12.27
C ASP A 73 10.00 -7.33 -11.45
N ALA A 74 9.92 -7.24 -10.13
CA ALA A 74 10.94 -7.70 -9.20
C ALA A 74 10.81 -9.19 -8.80
N GLY A 75 9.76 -9.90 -9.23
CA GLY A 75 9.54 -11.29 -8.88
C GLY A 75 9.08 -11.54 -7.44
N VAL A 76 8.52 -10.52 -6.77
CA VAL A 76 8.11 -10.56 -5.35
C VAL A 76 6.59 -10.39 -5.15
N SER A 77 5.79 -10.79 -6.14
CA SER A 77 4.33 -10.65 -6.09
C SER A 77 3.68 -11.43 -4.94
N GLU A 78 4.27 -12.55 -4.54
CA GLU A 78 3.76 -13.40 -3.45
C GLU A 78 4.25 -12.96 -2.07
N THR A 79 5.10 -11.95 -2.02
CA THR A 79 5.60 -11.41 -0.75
C THR A 79 4.55 -10.54 -0.08
N LEU A 80 4.54 -10.51 1.25
CA LEU A 80 3.60 -9.72 2.02
C LEU A 80 3.81 -8.22 1.81
N HIS A 81 2.80 -7.54 1.28
CA HIS A 81 2.77 -6.09 1.13
C HIS A 81 1.72 -5.49 2.07
N ILE A 82 2.16 -4.66 3.01
CA ILE A 82 1.32 -3.95 3.97
C ILE A 82 1.30 -2.46 3.60
N LEU A 83 0.14 -1.91 3.29
CA LEU A 83 0.00 -0.46 3.13
C LEU A 83 -0.24 0.19 4.49
N ASP A 84 0.62 1.14 4.85
CA ASP A 84 0.52 1.92 6.09
C ASP A 84 -0.12 3.27 5.80
N ILE A 85 -1.38 3.43 6.24
CA ILE A 85 -2.16 4.67 6.16
C ILE A 85 -2.20 5.25 7.57
N PRO A 86 -1.43 6.28 7.86
CA PRO A 86 -1.22 6.74 9.24
C PRO A 86 -2.48 7.34 9.88
N TRP A 87 -3.33 8.02 9.08
CA TRP A 87 -4.49 8.76 9.57
C TRP A 87 -5.67 8.69 8.59
N GLY A 88 -6.88 8.75 9.12
CA GLY A 88 -8.11 8.94 8.35
C GLY A 88 -8.37 7.89 7.27
N ALA A 89 -8.00 6.63 7.50
CA ALA A 89 -8.15 5.57 6.52
C ALA A 89 -9.62 5.32 6.17
N THR A 90 -9.93 5.29 4.88
CA THR A 90 -11.26 5.08 4.34
C THR A 90 -11.43 3.72 3.68
N ALA A 91 -12.68 3.31 3.44
CA ALA A 91 -12.98 2.11 2.67
C ALA A 91 -12.48 2.19 1.22
N ASP A 92 -12.43 3.39 0.63
CA ASP A 92 -11.89 3.61 -0.70
C ASP A 92 -10.38 3.37 -0.73
N ASP A 93 -9.65 3.79 0.31
CA ASP A 93 -8.22 3.50 0.45
C ASP A 93 -7.96 1.99 0.51
N ALA A 94 -8.82 1.24 1.21
CA ALA A 94 -8.73 -0.22 1.27
C ALA A 94 -8.94 -0.87 -0.10
N ALA A 95 -9.95 -0.44 -0.84
CA ALA A 95 -10.21 -0.96 -2.18
C ALA A 95 -9.04 -0.62 -3.15
N ILE A 96 -8.50 0.60 -3.09
CA ILE A 96 -7.36 1.04 -3.88
C ILE A 96 -6.11 0.22 -3.52
N ALA A 97 -5.84 0.02 -2.22
CA ALA A 97 -4.71 -0.78 -1.75
C ALA A 97 -4.77 -2.23 -2.24
N ALA A 98 -5.93 -2.88 -2.11
CA ALA A 98 -6.14 -4.24 -2.61
C ALA A 98 -5.94 -4.31 -4.13
N ALA A 99 -6.54 -3.37 -4.89
CA ALA A 99 -6.36 -3.28 -6.33
C ALA A 99 -4.92 -2.97 -6.75
N ALA A 100 -4.13 -2.32 -5.90
CA ALA A 100 -2.71 -2.06 -6.09
C ALA A 100 -1.82 -3.25 -5.73
N GLY A 101 -2.35 -4.32 -5.12
CA GLY A 101 -1.60 -5.52 -4.76
C GLY A 101 -1.15 -5.59 -3.30
N CYS A 102 -1.71 -4.77 -2.40
CA CYS A 102 -1.45 -4.87 -0.97
C CYS A 102 -2.43 -5.85 -0.32
N GLY A 103 -1.90 -6.89 0.36
CA GLY A 103 -2.71 -7.90 1.05
C GLY A 103 -3.18 -7.47 2.43
N ILE A 104 -2.52 -6.49 3.03
CA ILE A 104 -2.85 -5.96 4.36
C ILE A 104 -2.84 -4.43 4.33
N ILE A 105 -3.73 -3.84 5.10
CA ILE A 105 -3.76 -2.40 5.36
C ILE A 105 -3.61 -2.19 6.86
N ARG A 106 -2.62 -1.40 7.23
CA ARG A 106 -2.53 -0.81 8.56
C ARG A 106 -3.24 0.54 8.52
N ALA A 107 -4.35 0.64 9.22
CA ALA A 107 -5.21 1.81 9.19
C ALA A 107 -5.35 2.43 10.58
N ASN A 108 -5.45 3.76 10.62
CA ASN A 108 -5.86 4.51 11.80
C ASN A 108 -7.22 5.16 11.51
N PRO A 109 -8.24 4.92 12.33
CA PRO A 109 -9.57 5.50 12.12
C PRO A 109 -9.66 6.99 12.44
N PHE A 110 -8.70 7.53 13.19
CA PHE A 110 -8.70 8.93 13.60
C PHE A 110 -7.93 9.79 12.62
N GLU A 111 -8.33 11.03 12.45
CA GLU A 111 -7.66 12.01 11.58
C GLU A 111 -6.33 12.51 12.18
N SER A 112 -6.24 12.50 13.52
CA SER A 112 -5.02 12.87 14.26
C SER A 112 -5.01 12.22 15.65
N ASP A 113 -3.88 12.30 16.36
CA ASP A 113 -3.81 11.86 17.78
C ASP A 113 -4.70 12.71 18.70
N GLU A 114 -4.92 13.98 18.35
CA GLU A 114 -5.73 14.93 19.14
C GLU A 114 -7.22 14.58 19.09
N GLU A 115 -7.68 13.99 17.97
CA GLU A 115 -9.08 13.56 17.80
C GLU A 115 -9.36 12.19 18.42
N ALA A 116 -8.31 11.43 18.72
CA ALA A 116 -8.48 10.13 19.35
C ALA A 116 -9.00 10.28 20.79
N PRO A 117 -10.04 9.52 21.19
CA PRO A 117 -10.56 9.57 22.55
C PRO A 117 -9.47 9.31 23.60
N SER A 118 -9.51 10.07 24.71
CA SER A 118 -8.46 10.01 25.74
C SER A 118 -8.48 8.73 26.57
N THR A 119 -9.65 8.08 26.70
CA THR A 119 -9.77 6.84 27.48
C THR A 119 -9.74 5.60 26.57
N GLN A 120 -9.15 4.52 27.09
CA GLN A 120 -9.07 3.25 26.36
C GLN A 120 -10.45 2.69 25.99
N LYS A 121 -11.44 2.82 26.87
CA LYS A 121 -12.82 2.37 26.60
C LYS A 121 -13.45 3.14 25.46
N ALA A 122 -13.42 4.46 25.52
CA ALA A 122 -14.00 5.31 24.46
C ALA A 122 -13.26 5.11 23.13
N ARG A 123 -11.95 4.88 23.17
CA ARG A 123 -11.17 4.54 21.97
C ARG A 123 -11.58 3.20 21.35
N ALA A 124 -11.82 2.18 22.17
CA ALA A 124 -12.29 0.88 21.69
C ALA A 124 -13.70 0.99 21.07
N GLU A 125 -14.63 1.68 21.71
CA GLU A 125 -15.99 1.93 21.18
C GLU A 125 -15.94 2.70 19.84
N ALA A 126 -15.09 3.71 19.74
CA ALA A 126 -14.91 4.47 18.50
C ALA A 126 -14.33 3.60 17.36
N VAL A 127 -13.35 2.75 17.66
CA VAL A 127 -12.79 1.79 16.68
C VAL A 127 -13.82 0.77 16.23
N GLU A 128 -14.64 0.23 17.13
CA GLU A 128 -15.71 -0.72 16.81
C GLU A 128 -16.75 -0.10 15.88
N SER A 129 -17.18 1.13 16.19
CA SER A 129 -18.11 1.89 15.35
C SER A 129 -17.53 2.13 13.97
N TRP A 130 -16.27 2.58 13.91
CA TRP A 130 -15.56 2.82 12.66
C TRP A 130 -15.43 1.53 11.83
N LEU A 131 -15.06 0.40 12.44
CA LEU A 131 -14.94 -0.88 11.72
C LEU A 131 -16.27 -1.34 11.13
N THR A 132 -17.37 -1.10 11.82
CA THR A 132 -18.71 -1.44 11.35
C THR A 132 -19.08 -0.64 10.11
N GLU A 133 -18.89 0.67 10.16
CA GLU A 133 -19.16 1.59 9.03
C GLU A 133 -18.21 1.33 7.88
N PHE A 134 -16.91 1.19 8.17
CA PHE A 134 -15.87 0.86 7.19
C PHE A 134 -16.21 -0.42 6.42
N SER A 135 -16.59 -1.48 7.14
CA SER A 135 -16.93 -2.77 6.52
C SER A 135 -18.20 -2.69 5.65
N ALA A 136 -19.21 -1.95 6.09
CA ALA A 136 -20.44 -1.73 5.32
C ALA A 136 -20.16 -0.94 4.04
N THR A 137 -19.40 0.15 4.16
CA THR A 137 -19.01 0.98 3.02
C THR A 137 -18.16 0.21 2.02
N LEU A 138 -17.18 -0.57 2.50
CA LEU A 138 -16.31 -1.38 1.64
C LEU A 138 -17.11 -2.42 0.85
N ARG A 139 -18.05 -3.11 1.50
CA ARG A 139 -18.95 -4.06 0.79
C ARG A 139 -19.78 -3.35 -0.29
N GLY A 140 -20.30 -2.16 0.00
CA GLY A 140 -21.00 -1.34 -0.99
C GLY A 140 -20.12 -1.03 -2.20
N ARG A 141 -18.87 -0.59 -1.97
CA ARG A 141 -17.90 -0.32 -3.05
C ARG A 141 -17.58 -1.56 -3.89
N LEU A 142 -17.38 -2.71 -3.25
CA LEU A 142 -17.16 -3.98 -3.98
C LEU A 142 -18.37 -4.33 -4.86
N THR A 143 -19.58 -4.18 -4.34
CA THR A 143 -20.81 -4.40 -5.09
C THR A 143 -20.91 -3.47 -6.31
N ASP A 144 -20.64 -2.17 -6.13
CA ASP A 144 -20.66 -1.18 -7.21
C ASP A 144 -19.63 -1.50 -8.31
N MET A 145 -18.51 -2.11 -7.94
CA MET A 145 -17.48 -2.58 -8.88
C MET A 145 -17.76 -3.96 -9.49
N GLY A 146 -18.84 -4.61 -9.08
CA GLY A 146 -19.22 -5.96 -9.56
C GLY A 146 -18.28 -7.07 -9.06
N VAL A 147 -17.63 -6.89 -7.90
CA VAL A 147 -16.78 -7.89 -7.26
C VAL A 147 -17.34 -8.27 -5.88
N ASP A 148 -17.13 -9.51 -5.49
CA ASP A 148 -17.64 -10.07 -4.23
C ASP A 148 -16.59 -10.23 -3.13
N ALA A 149 -15.29 -9.96 -3.47
CA ALA A 149 -14.19 -10.11 -2.55
C ALA A 149 -13.02 -9.17 -2.90
N LEU A 150 -12.27 -8.73 -1.87
CA LEU A 150 -11.13 -7.81 -2.02
C LEU A 150 -10.01 -8.40 -2.88
N GLU A 151 -9.73 -9.69 -2.74
CA GLU A 151 -8.69 -10.40 -3.50
C GLU A 151 -8.98 -10.50 -5.00
N LYS A 152 -10.22 -10.24 -5.42
CA LYS A 152 -10.58 -10.13 -6.84
C LYS A 152 -10.30 -8.76 -7.43
N LEU A 153 -10.07 -7.76 -6.57
CA LEU A 153 -9.64 -6.46 -7.02
C LEU A 153 -8.25 -6.53 -7.64
N ASN A 154 -8.08 -5.78 -8.69
CA ASN A 154 -6.79 -5.66 -9.35
C ASN A 154 -6.70 -4.30 -10.06
N ARG A 155 -5.55 -3.98 -10.58
CA ARG A 155 -5.26 -2.70 -11.24
C ARG A 155 -6.27 -2.31 -12.35
N ARG A 156 -6.96 -3.28 -12.97
CA ARG A 156 -7.95 -3.00 -14.03
C ARG A 156 -9.20 -2.29 -13.51
N HIS A 157 -9.48 -2.40 -12.21
CA HIS A 157 -10.59 -1.70 -11.55
C HIS A 157 -10.26 -0.25 -11.21
N LEU A 158 -8.97 0.13 -11.24
CA LEU A 158 -8.55 1.50 -10.96
C LEU A 158 -8.65 2.37 -12.22
N ARG A 159 -9.02 3.63 -12.00
CA ARG A 159 -8.99 4.70 -13.00
C ARG A 159 -8.36 5.93 -12.37
N ALA A 160 -7.54 6.64 -13.12
CA ALA A 160 -7.08 7.96 -12.73
C ALA A 160 -8.15 9.00 -13.09
N LEU A 161 -8.39 9.93 -12.19
CA LEU A 161 -9.31 11.04 -12.45
C LEU A 161 -8.60 12.21 -13.15
N GLU A 162 -7.28 12.30 -12.99
CA GLU A 162 -6.44 13.37 -13.51
C GLU A 162 -5.46 12.83 -14.54
N HIS A 163 -5.19 13.66 -15.56
CA HIS A 163 -4.28 13.32 -16.67
C HIS A 163 -2.87 12.99 -16.17
N ASP A 164 -2.31 13.81 -15.28
CA ASP A 164 -0.95 13.63 -14.76
C ASP A 164 -0.83 12.34 -13.95
N THR A 165 -1.83 12.03 -13.12
CA THR A 165 -1.91 10.77 -12.39
C THR A 165 -1.99 9.58 -13.34
N ALA A 166 -2.79 9.67 -14.42
CA ALA A 166 -2.87 8.63 -15.43
C ALA A 166 -1.54 8.40 -16.13
N ALA A 167 -0.88 9.49 -16.57
CA ALA A 167 0.41 9.44 -17.26
C ALA A 167 1.52 8.83 -16.36
N GLN A 168 1.59 9.23 -15.09
CA GLN A 168 2.62 8.76 -14.15
C GLN A 168 2.37 7.32 -13.66
N SER A 169 1.12 6.97 -13.38
CA SER A 169 0.76 5.63 -12.87
C SER A 169 0.61 4.59 -13.98
N GLY A 170 0.35 5.02 -15.23
CA GLY A 170 -0.05 4.15 -16.33
C GLY A 170 -1.45 3.54 -16.16
N LEU A 171 -2.30 4.13 -15.32
CA LEU A 171 -3.72 3.81 -15.26
C LEU A 171 -4.44 4.41 -16.46
N ARG A 172 -5.61 3.86 -16.78
CA ARG A 172 -6.52 4.51 -17.70
C ARG A 172 -7.10 5.77 -17.06
N LEU A 173 -7.21 6.83 -17.81
CA LEU A 173 -7.95 8.00 -17.39
C LEU A 173 -9.45 7.68 -17.42
N ALA A 174 -10.21 8.20 -16.45
CA ALA A 174 -11.66 8.04 -16.42
C ALA A 174 -12.27 8.59 -17.73
N GLY A 175 -13.19 7.83 -18.33
CA GLY A 175 -13.76 8.15 -19.63
C GLY A 175 -12.94 7.74 -20.87
N TYR A 176 -11.77 7.10 -20.68
CA TYR A 176 -10.93 6.60 -21.78
C TYR A 176 -10.75 5.09 -21.71
N ASP A 177 -10.83 4.43 -22.86
CA ASP A 177 -10.69 2.96 -22.95
C ASP A 177 -9.24 2.48 -22.98
N ARG A 178 -8.29 3.37 -23.33
CA ARG A 178 -6.88 3.05 -23.44
C ARG A 178 -6.05 3.83 -22.42
N PRO A 179 -4.96 3.25 -21.91
CA PRO A 179 -3.98 4.00 -21.14
C PRO A 179 -3.41 5.15 -21.97
N LEU A 180 -3.14 6.28 -21.33
CA LEU A 180 -2.41 7.36 -21.97
C LEU A 180 -0.98 6.91 -22.30
N PRO A 181 -0.36 7.42 -23.36
CA PRO A 181 1.05 7.20 -23.62
C PRO A 181 1.85 7.59 -22.38
N GLN A 182 2.67 6.67 -21.90
CA GLN A 182 3.62 7.02 -20.83
C GLN A 182 4.69 7.90 -21.48
N TRP A 183 4.72 9.16 -21.10
CA TRP A 183 5.87 10.01 -21.36
C TRP A 183 6.98 9.45 -20.45
N MET A 184 7.88 8.70 -21.03
CA MET A 184 9.10 8.33 -20.35
C MET A 184 9.82 9.64 -20.07
N GLY A 185 9.80 10.08 -18.82
CA GLY A 185 10.58 11.22 -18.38
C GLY A 185 12.05 10.92 -18.68
N GLN A 186 12.61 11.73 -19.53
CA GLN A 186 14.06 11.78 -19.77
C GLN A 186 14.75 12.38 -18.56
#